data_6d1597798e8333a643d22517efcf5704
#
_entry.id   6d1597798e8333a643d22517efcf5704
#
_cell.length_a   1.000
_cell.length_b   1.000
_cell.length_c   1.000
_cell.angle_alpha   90.00
_cell.angle_beta   90.00
_cell.angle_gamma   90.00
#
_symmetry.space_group_name_H-M   'P 1'
#
loop_
_entity.id
_entity.type
_entity.pdbx_description
1 polymer ?
#
loop_
_entity_poly.entity_id
_entity_poly.type
_entity_poly.pdbx_seq_one_letter_code
_entity_poly.pdbx_strand_id
1 'polypeptide(L)'
;MNKVLLAGRLTRDPEMRALASGKHVTQFSVATTEYAGNGKERGEFHNVVTWDRLAEVCGRYLGKGQQVAIEGRLQTRSWDDDRGARHWKTEIVASHVEMLSGRRKKDYEAEQAADSLAAQAEALGEAPATEPIAEDGLEPDTDDDDDDEADPTDEVLTGAVA
;
A
#
# COMPACT_ATOMS: atom_id res chain seq x y z
N MET A 1 29.79 10.02 14.37
CA MET A 1 28.62 10.86 14.09
C MET A 1 27.82 10.16 12.98
N ASN A 2 26.48 10.01 13.11
CA ASN A 2 25.62 9.35 12.12
C ASN A 2 24.44 10.28 11.84
N LYS A 3 24.55 11.09 10.79
CA LYS A 3 23.55 12.09 10.40
C LYS A 3 23.41 12.08 8.90
N VAL A 4 22.15 12.11 8.43
CA VAL A 4 21.79 12.18 7.02
C VAL A 4 20.86 13.36 6.84
N LEU A 5 21.12 14.14 5.79
CA LEU A 5 20.26 15.20 5.29
C LEU A 5 19.97 14.92 3.83
N LEU A 6 18.70 14.81 3.47
CA LEU A 6 18.23 14.53 2.12
C LEU A 6 17.14 15.52 1.73
N ALA A 7 17.19 16.01 0.49
CA ALA A 7 16.08 16.68 -0.14
C ALA A 7 15.75 15.98 -1.46
N GLY A 8 14.48 15.57 -1.61
CA GLY A 8 14.09 14.78 -2.79
C GLY A 8 12.57 14.67 -2.93
N ARG A 9 12.13 13.75 -3.80
CA ARG A 9 10.70 13.50 -4.07
C ARG A 9 10.30 12.08 -3.71
N LEU A 10 9.10 11.92 -3.15
CA LEU A 10 8.52 10.61 -2.91
C LEU A 10 8.27 9.88 -4.23
N THR A 11 8.69 8.62 -4.31
CA THR A 11 8.51 7.77 -5.49
C THR A 11 7.19 7.03 -5.49
N ARG A 12 6.60 6.81 -4.30
CA ARG A 12 5.33 6.15 -4.06
C ARG A 12 4.66 6.75 -2.83
N ASP A 13 3.39 6.42 -2.64
CA ASP A 13 2.67 6.83 -1.45
C ASP A 13 3.26 6.15 -0.20
N PRO A 14 3.25 6.83 0.95
CA PRO A 14 3.73 6.27 2.21
C PRO A 14 2.86 5.08 2.67
N GLU A 15 3.52 4.05 3.15
CA GLU A 15 2.88 2.89 3.77
C GLU A 15 2.92 3.01 5.29
N MET A 16 1.78 3.32 5.90
CA MET A 16 1.65 3.37 7.36
C MET A 16 1.14 2.05 7.90
N ARG A 17 1.74 1.58 9.00
CA ARG A 17 1.34 0.36 9.71
C ARG A 17 1.29 0.62 11.20
N ALA A 18 0.26 0.11 11.87
CA ALA A 18 0.20 0.04 13.32
C ALA A 18 0.89 -1.25 13.81
N LEU A 19 1.72 -1.12 14.82
CA LEU A 19 2.35 -2.25 15.49
C LEU A 19 1.48 -2.74 16.65
N ALA A 20 1.67 -3.99 17.06
CA ALA A 20 0.98 -4.58 18.21
C ALA A 20 1.19 -3.81 19.53
N SER A 21 2.27 -3.02 19.60
CA SER A 21 2.57 -2.12 20.72
C SER A 21 1.77 -0.81 20.72
N GLY A 22 0.88 -0.60 19.73
CA GLY A 22 0.15 0.65 19.54
C GLY A 22 0.94 1.78 18.88
N LYS A 23 2.22 1.56 18.54
CA LYS A 23 3.06 2.53 17.84
C LYS A 23 2.81 2.47 16.33
N HIS A 24 2.94 3.62 15.68
CA HIS A 24 2.86 3.71 14.22
C HIS A 24 4.27 3.74 13.61
N VAL A 25 4.38 3.11 12.45
CA VAL A 25 5.56 3.18 11.59
C VAL A 25 5.11 3.51 10.17
N THR A 26 5.79 4.45 9.52
CA THR A 26 5.53 4.77 8.12
C THR A 26 6.80 4.61 7.31
N GLN A 27 6.69 3.92 6.19
CA GLN A 27 7.78 3.65 5.26
C GLN A 27 7.48 4.28 3.91
N PHE A 28 8.47 4.95 3.35
CA PHE A 28 8.39 5.53 2.02
C PHE A 28 9.77 5.59 1.37
N SER A 29 9.81 5.82 0.06
CA SER A 29 11.05 5.94 -0.70
C SER A 29 11.15 7.32 -1.32
N VAL A 30 12.34 7.92 -1.20
CA VAL A 30 12.65 9.25 -1.74
C VAL A 30 13.71 9.12 -2.83
N ALA A 31 13.44 9.72 -3.98
CA ALA A 31 14.40 9.87 -5.06
C ALA A 31 15.15 11.19 -4.90
N THR A 32 16.47 11.11 -4.96
CA THR A 32 17.37 12.25 -5.13
C THR A 32 18.01 12.19 -6.50
N THR A 33 18.30 13.34 -7.11
CA THR A 33 18.97 13.42 -8.40
C THR A 33 20.39 13.92 -8.19
N GLU A 34 21.34 13.15 -8.68
CA GLU A 34 22.75 13.52 -8.73
C GLU A 34 23.16 13.80 -10.18
N TYR A 35 23.89 14.88 -10.39
CA TYR A 35 24.44 15.19 -11.70
C TYR A 35 25.81 14.51 -11.86
N ALA A 36 25.85 13.46 -12.68
CA ALA A 36 27.12 12.88 -13.10
C ALA A 36 27.78 13.83 -14.13
N GLY A 37 29.08 14.06 -13.99
CA GLY A 37 29.85 15.09 -14.71
C GLY A 37 29.78 15.13 -16.25
N ASN A 38 28.97 14.29 -16.89
CA ASN A 38 28.73 14.23 -18.33
C ASN A 38 27.32 14.76 -18.72
N GLY A 39 26.68 15.56 -17.87
CA GLY A 39 25.32 16.06 -18.12
C GLY A 39 24.23 14.98 -17.99
N LYS A 40 24.56 13.79 -17.49
CA LYS A 40 23.59 12.73 -17.20
C LYS A 40 23.12 12.84 -15.76
N GLU A 41 21.82 12.85 -15.59
CA GLU A 41 21.20 12.76 -14.28
C GLU A 41 21.11 11.29 -13.86
N ARG A 42 21.49 11.02 -12.62
CA ARG A 42 21.34 9.73 -11.98
C ARG A 42 20.39 9.86 -10.78
N GLY A 43 19.31 9.10 -10.79
CA GLY A 43 18.41 9.02 -9.66
C GLY A 43 18.89 7.98 -8.65
N GLU A 44 18.95 8.36 -7.38
CA GLU A 44 19.19 7.46 -6.28
C GLU A 44 17.94 7.33 -5.40
N PHE A 45 17.68 6.12 -4.91
CA PHE A 45 16.46 5.81 -4.16
C PHE A 45 16.81 5.46 -2.71
N HIS A 46 16.25 6.21 -1.79
CA HIS A 46 16.51 6.05 -0.37
C HIS A 46 15.25 5.54 0.35
N ASN A 47 15.38 4.45 1.09
CA ASN A 47 14.31 3.96 1.95
C ASN A 47 14.32 4.71 3.28
N VAL A 48 13.18 5.31 3.62
CA VAL A 48 12.99 6.13 4.81
C VAL A 48 11.95 5.50 5.71
N VAL A 49 12.22 5.50 6.99
CA VAL A 49 11.34 4.97 8.05
C VAL A 49 11.12 6.06 9.08
N THR A 50 9.87 6.31 9.42
CA THR A 50 9.45 7.23 10.48
C THR A 50 8.67 6.48 11.55
N TRP A 51 8.68 6.99 12.79
CA TRP A 51 8.11 6.33 13.95
C TRP A 51 7.15 7.26 14.70
N ASP A 52 6.22 6.64 15.43
CA ASP A 52 5.28 7.30 16.34
C ASP A 52 4.52 8.47 15.66
N ARG A 53 4.49 9.64 16.30
CA ARG A 53 3.79 10.82 15.78
C ARG A 53 4.29 11.29 14.41
N LEU A 54 5.59 11.18 14.15
CA LEU A 54 6.13 11.53 12.84
C LEU A 54 5.63 10.58 11.75
N ALA A 55 5.44 9.29 12.08
CA ALA A 55 4.87 8.31 11.18
C ALA A 55 3.41 8.66 10.81
N GLU A 56 2.60 9.07 11.78
CA GLU A 56 1.22 9.48 11.54
C GLU A 56 1.14 10.72 10.64
N VAL A 57 1.96 11.72 10.90
CA VAL A 57 2.04 12.93 10.07
C VAL A 57 2.45 12.59 8.65
N CYS A 58 3.50 11.78 8.47
CA CYS A 58 3.97 11.38 7.15
C CYS A 58 2.92 10.53 6.41
N GLY A 59 2.27 9.58 7.07
CA GLY A 59 1.24 8.74 6.48
C GLY A 59 -0.01 9.50 6.05
N ARG A 60 -0.37 10.57 6.79
CA ARG A 60 -1.56 11.38 6.50
C ARG A 60 -1.34 12.44 5.42
N TYR A 61 -0.19 13.09 5.42
CA TYR A 61 0.03 14.30 4.65
C TYR A 61 0.97 14.14 3.45
N LEU A 62 1.78 13.09 3.42
CA LEU A 62 2.67 12.83 2.29
C LEU A 62 1.98 12.01 1.21
N GLY A 63 2.35 12.26 -0.04
CA GLY A 63 1.91 11.51 -1.20
C GLY A 63 3.01 11.42 -2.27
N LYS A 64 2.82 10.50 -3.20
CA LYS A 64 3.73 10.29 -4.33
C LYS A 64 4.02 11.60 -5.08
N GLY A 65 5.30 11.86 -5.34
CA GLY A 65 5.78 13.01 -6.09
C GLY A 65 5.96 14.29 -5.26
N GLN A 66 5.56 14.32 -3.98
CA GLN A 66 5.81 15.46 -3.10
C GLN A 66 7.31 15.61 -2.80
N GLN A 67 7.75 16.86 -2.69
CA GLN A 67 9.09 17.20 -2.25
C GLN A 67 9.18 17.29 -0.74
N VAL A 68 10.23 16.68 -0.20
CA VAL A 68 10.51 16.65 1.23
C VAL A 68 11.99 16.90 1.51
N ALA A 69 12.26 17.53 2.66
CA ALA A 69 13.59 17.52 3.28
C ALA A 69 13.53 16.59 4.50
N ILE A 70 14.54 15.76 4.64
CA ILE A 70 14.61 14.73 5.67
C ILE A 70 15.90 14.87 6.44
N GLU A 71 15.79 14.91 7.75
CA GLU A 71 16.91 14.74 8.66
C GLU A 71 16.76 13.43 9.41
N GLY A 72 17.85 12.66 9.51
CA GLY A 72 17.81 11.37 10.17
C GLY A 72 19.19 10.74 10.34
N ARG A 73 19.20 9.43 10.54
CA ARG A 73 20.40 8.63 10.66
C ARG A 73 20.29 7.37 9.81
N LEU A 74 21.40 6.86 9.33
CA LEU A 74 21.47 5.54 8.69
C LEU A 74 21.33 4.45 9.74
N GLN A 75 20.57 3.43 9.41
CA GLN A 75 20.45 2.21 10.18
C GLN A 75 20.50 1.00 9.25
N THR A 76 21.44 0.10 9.48
CA THR A 76 21.51 -1.18 8.77
C THR A 76 20.99 -2.26 9.68
N ARG A 77 20.03 -3.03 9.20
CA ARG A 77 19.52 -4.25 9.83
C ARG A 77 20.02 -5.46 9.06
N SER A 78 20.31 -6.54 9.76
CA SER A 78 20.61 -7.83 9.15
C SER A 78 19.69 -8.91 9.71
N TRP A 79 19.35 -9.86 8.87
CA TRP A 79 18.57 -11.05 9.24
C TRP A 79 19.05 -12.23 8.39
N ASP A 80 18.89 -13.41 8.93
CA ASP A 80 19.17 -14.64 8.22
C ASP A 80 17.84 -15.15 7.61
N ASP A 81 17.86 -15.63 6.37
CA ASP A 81 16.69 -16.23 5.74
C ASP A 81 16.56 -17.71 6.13
N ASP A 82 15.45 -18.35 5.71
CA ASP A 82 15.16 -19.76 5.99
C ASP A 82 16.20 -20.72 5.39
N ARG A 83 17.04 -20.22 4.48
CA ARG A 83 18.15 -20.97 3.86
C ARG A 83 19.50 -20.71 4.52
N GLY A 84 19.52 -19.87 5.56
CA GLY A 84 20.72 -19.48 6.30
C GLY A 84 21.57 -18.42 5.61
N ALA A 85 21.07 -17.77 4.55
CA ALA A 85 21.74 -16.65 3.90
C ALA A 85 21.47 -15.35 4.68
N ARG A 86 22.54 -14.59 4.92
CA ARG A 86 22.45 -13.32 5.64
C ARG A 86 22.14 -12.17 4.73
N HIS A 87 21.07 -11.45 5.03
CA HIS A 87 20.63 -10.26 4.32
C HIS A 87 20.90 -8.99 5.13
N TRP A 88 21.13 -7.89 4.42
CA TRP A 88 21.30 -6.56 5.01
C TRP A 88 20.37 -5.58 4.32
N LYS A 89 19.77 -4.71 5.08
CA LYS A 89 18.96 -3.60 4.57
C LYS A 89 19.36 -2.32 5.28
N THR A 90 19.82 -1.34 4.51
CA THR A 90 20.14 -0.02 5.02
C THR A 90 18.95 0.90 4.78
N GLU A 91 18.50 1.57 5.83
CA GLU A 91 17.36 2.48 5.82
C GLU A 91 17.74 3.77 6.55
N ILE A 92 17.07 4.86 6.24
CA ILE A 92 17.20 6.12 6.93
C ILE A 92 16.07 6.20 7.97
N VAL A 93 16.42 6.24 9.24
CA VAL A 93 15.48 6.52 10.31
C VAL A 93 15.39 8.03 10.45
N ALA A 94 14.27 8.60 10.00
CA ALA A 94 14.08 10.04 10.04
C ALA A 94 13.73 10.51 11.46
N SER A 95 14.35 11.58 11.89
CA SER A 95 14.04 12.33 13.11
C SER A 95 13.19 13.56 12.82
N HIS A 96 13.31 14.10 11.60
CA HIS A 96 12.54 15.26 11.14
C HIS A 96 12.24 15.13 9.65
N VAL A 97 11.04 15.53 9.25
CA VAL A 97 10.60 15.57 7.86
C VAL A 97 9.87 16.89 7.63
N GLU A 98 10.37 17.66 6.69
CA GLU A 98 9.79 18.92 6.27
C GLU A 98 9.18 18.75 4.86
N MET A 99 7.96 19.21 4.68
CA MET A 99 7.24 19.16 3.42
C MET A 99 7.55 20.43 2.62
N LEU A 100 8.37 20.30 1.57
CA LEU A 100 8.80 21.43 0.75
C LEU A 100 7.79 21.80 -0.33
N SER A 101 6.88 20.89 -0.69
CA SER A 101 5.77 21.17 -1.59
C SER A 101 4.45 20.91 -0.88
N GLY A 102 3.47 21.80 -1.09
CA GLY A 102 2.12 21.62 -0.58
C GLY A 102 1.45 20.37 -1.17
N ARG A 103 0.43 19.86 -0.49
CA ARG A 103 -0.47 18.82 -1.01
C ARG A 103 -0.99 19.26 -2.38
N ARG A 104 -1.11 18.35 -3.34
CA ARG A 104 -1.71 18.70 -4.63
C ARG A 104 -3.11 19.21 -4.38
N LYS A 105 -3.46 20.32 -5.00
CA LYS A 105 -4.79 20.94 -4.89
C LYS A 105 -5.92 19.93 -5.14
N LYS A 106 -5.68 18.98 -6.04
CA LYS A 106 -6.61 17.90 -6.38
C LYS A 106 -6.92 16.94 -5.23
N ASP A 107 -5.93 16.65 -4.37
CA ASP A 107 -6.12 15.73 -3.24
C ASP A 107 -6.87 16.43 -2.10
N TYR A 108 -6.67 17.74 -1.95
CA TYR A 108 -7.39 18.57 -0.99
C TYR A 108 -8.86 18.78 -1.38
N GLU A 109 -9.11 19.00 -2.67
CA GLU A 109 -10.47 19.15 -3.21
C GLU A 109 -11.27 17.84 -3.11
N ALA A 110 -10.63 16.69 -3.33
CA ALA A 110 -11.28 15.38 -3.20
C ALA A 110 -11.66 15.06 -1.75
N GLU A 111 -10.81 15.40 -0.78
CA GLU A 111 -11.08 15.18 0.64
C GLU A 111 -12.19 16.12 1.14
N GLN A 112 -12.17 17.39 0.74
CA GLN A 112 -13.25 18.33 1.07
C GLN A 112 -14.59 17.96 0.43
N ALA A 113 -14.56 17.41 -0.79
CA ALA A 113 -15.77 16.95 -1.44
C ALA A 113 -16.34 15.71 -0.74
N ALA A 114 -15.49 14.79 -0.28
CA ALA A 114 -15.90 13.62 0.48
C ALA A 114 -16.47 13.99 1.85
N ASP A 115 -15.83 14.92 2.57
CA ASP A 115 -16.30 15.42 3.87
C ASP A 115 -17.64 16.18 3.73
N SER A 116 -17.78 16.95 2.65
CA SER A 116 -19.05 17.67 2.37
C SER A 116 -20.21 16.72 2.03
N LEU A 117 -19.92 15.65 1.30
CA LEU A 117 -20.91 14.62 0.98
C LEU A 117 -21.32 13.82 2.22
N ALA A 118 -20.36 13.49 3.08
CA ALA A 118 -20.62 12.81 4.35
C ALA A 118 -21.48 13.68 5.29
N ALA A 119 -21.15 14.96 5.43
CA ALA A 119 -21.92 15.90 6.21
C ALA A 119 -23.34 16.13 5.66
N GLN A 120 -23.54 16.11 4.34
CA GLN A 120 -24.85 16.21 3.72
C GLN A 120 -25.69 14.93 3.91
N ALA A 121 -25.06 13.74 3.88
CA ALA A 121 -25.74 12.50 4.16
C ALA A 121 -26.23 12.39 5.60
N GLU A 122 -25.42 12.86 6.56
CA GLU A 122 -25.85 12.96 7.97
C GLU A 122 -26.97 13.99 8.19
N ALA A 123 -26.94 15.11 7.46
CA ALA A 123 -27.96 16.16 7.59
C ALA A 123 -29.31 15.77 6.97
N LEU A 124 -29.34 14.85 6.01
CA LEU A 124 -30.55 14.37 5.36
C LEU A 124 -31.22 13.21 6.11
N GLY A 125 -30.62 12.68 7.18
CA GLY A 125 -31.23 11.69 8.06
C GLY A 125 -31.64 10.38 7.37
N GLU A 126 -31.04 10.07 6.23
CA GLU A 126 -31.31 8.87 5.47
C GLU A 126 -30.47 7.72 6.04
N ALA A 127 -31.04 7.07 7.06
CA ALA A 127 -30.59 5.75 7.46
C ALA A 127 -30.78 4.80 6.27
N PRO A 128 -29.82 3.91 5.97
CA PRO A 128 -30.05 2.89 4.96
C PRO A 128 -31.19 1.99 5.43
N ALA A 129 -32.33 2.14 4.76
CA ALA A 129 -33.45 1.23 4.93
C ALA A 129 -33.01 -0.16 4.43
N THR A 130 -32.64 -1.01 5.35
CA THR A 130 -32.59 -2.46 5.14
C THR A 130 -34.06 -2.92 5.07
N GLU A 131 -34.64 -2.94 3.89
CA GLU A 131 -35.88 -3.68 3.68
C GLU A 131 -35.58 -5.16 3.79
N PRO A 132 -36.30 -5.91 4.64
CA PRO A 132 -36.22 -7.35 4.63
C PRO A 132 -36.93 -7.86 3.36
N ILE A 133 -36.19 -8.58 2.54
CA ILE A 133 -36.75 -9.32 1.41
C ILE A 133 -37.65 -10.37 2.00
N ALA A 134 -38.96 -10.19 1.85
CA ALA A 134 -39.98 -11.19 2.15
C ALA A 134 -39.72 -12.39 1.22
N GLU A 135 -39.47 -13.52 1.85
CA GLU A 135 -39.58 -14.83 1.23
C GLU A 135 -41.04 -15.04 0.88
N ASP A 136 -41.39 -14.96 -0.39
CA ASP A 136 -42.66 -15.51 -0.88
C ASP A 136 -42.33 -16.80 -1.64
N GLY A 137 -42.93 -17.84 -1.15
CA GLY A 137 -42.71 -19.20 -1.59
C GLY A 137 -43.22 -19.44 -3.00
N LEU A 138 -42.50 -20.21 -3.73
CA LEU A 138 -43.03 -21.04 -4.82
C LEU A 138 -42.39 -22.42 -4.76
N GLU A 139 -43.29 -23.34 -4.53
CA GLU A 139 -43.15 -24.79 -4.49
C GLU A 139 -42.57 -25.34 -5.83
N PRO A 140 -41.99 -26.56 -5.80
CA PRO A 140 -41.32 -27.13 -6.95
C PRO A 140 -42.30 -27.90 -7.83
N ASP A 141 -42.28 -27.62 -9.11
CA ASP A 141 -42.84 -28.53 -10.10
C ASP A 141 -41.79 -29.57 -10.53
N THR A 142 -42.11 -30.77 -10.12
CA THR A 142 -41.60 -32.04 -10.65
C THR A 142 -42.18 -32.31 -12.01
N ASP A 143 -41.36 -32.63 -12.97
CA ASP A 143 -41.60 -33.58 -14.07
C ASP A 143 -40.22 -33.93 -14.65
N ASP A 144 -39.80 -35.10 -14.36
CA ASP A 144 -39.72 -36.38 -15.07
C ASP A 144 -39.32 -36.28 -16.53
N ASP A 145 -38.39 -37.07 -16.80
CA ASP A 145 -38.14 -38.00 -17.94
C ASP A 145 -36.75 -37.84 -18.54
N ASP A 146 -36.00 -38.84 -18.28
CA ASP A 146 -35.55 -39.98 -19.05
C ASP A 146 -34.31 -39.84 -19.95
N ASP A 147 -33.43 -40.77 -19.64
CA ASP A 147 -32.64 -41.60 -20.54
C ASP A 147 -31.51 -40.98 -21.40
N ASP A 148 -30.34 -41.36 -21.22
CA ASP A 148 -29.63 -42.50 -21.82
C ASP A 148 -28.10 -42.33 -21.68
N GLU A 149 -27.53 -43.25 -21.02
CA GLU A 149 -26.50 -44.19 -21.41
C GLU A 149 -25.31 -43.68 -22.25
N ALA A 150 -24.15 -43.74 -21.71
CA ALA A 150 -23.04 -44.58 -22.17
C ALA A 150 -21.68 -44.12 -21.67
N ASP A 151 -21.15 -44.84 -20.76
CA ASP A 151 -19.75 -45.18 -20.54
C ASP A 151 -19.34 -46.25 -21.59
N PRO A 152 -18.11 -46.66 -21.77
CA PRO A 152 -16.79 -46.32 -21.25
C PRO A 152 -15.64 -46.36 -22.30
N THR A 153 -14.45 -46.57 -21.77
CA THR A 153 -13.18 -47.07 -22.33
C THR A 153 -12.18 -45.99 -22.71
N ASP A 154 -11.13 -45.95 -21.97
CA ASP A 154 -9.93 -46.80 -21.91
C ASP A 154 -8.83 -46.35 -22.90
N GLU A 155 -7.73 -46.03 -22.44
CA GLU A 155 -6.41 -46.55 -22.74
C GLU A 155 -5.24 -45.67 -22.27
N VAL A 156 -4.62 -46.16 -21.29
CA VAL A 156 -3.20 -46.34 -21.00
C VAL A 156 -2.26 -46.28 -22.22
N LEU A 157 -1.14 -45.60 -22.09
CA LEU A 157 0.20 -45.99 -22.58
C LEU A 157 1.21 -44.86 -22.23
N THR A 158 2.01 -45.00 -21.19
CA THR A 158 3.36 -45.58 -21.14
C THR A 158 4.32 -45.15 -22.25
N GLY A 159 5.44 -44.57 -21.81
CA GLY A 159 6.66 -44.40 -22.59
C GLY A 159 7.48 -43.25 -22.08
N ALA A 160 8.33 -43.31 -21.19
CA ALA A 160 9.69 -43.80 -20.98
C ALA A 160 10.71 -43.37 -22.06
N VAL A 161 11.84 -42.83 -21.53
CA VAL A 161 13.22 -42.82 -22.08
C VAL A 161 13.57 -41.68 -23.06
N ALA A 162 14.39 -40.78 -22.68
CA ALA A 162 15.84 -40.68 -22.73
C ALA A 162 16.30 -39.38 -22.02
#